data_516be3466441f67eb9e577038b37cf2b
#
_entry.id   516be3466441f67eb9e577038b37cf2b
#
_cell.length_a   1.000
_cell.length_b   1.000
_cell.length_c   1.000
_cell.angle_alpha   90.00
_cell.angle_beta   90.00
_cell.angle_gamma   90.00
#
_symmetry.space_group_name_H-M   'P 1'
#
loop_
_entity.id
_entity.type
_entity.pdbx_description
1 polymer ?
#
loop_
_entity_poly.entity_id
_entity_poly.type
_entity_poly.pdbx_seq_one_letter_code
_entity_poly.pdbx_strand_id
1 'polypeptide(L)'
;MPHVSTVEANRGQTVGLFLRERMLPAGTHGALPRPVVLMLHGGFAPSIVAYDLRYRDFSYMAQMARAGFDVFTFSHTGYAPSPQPRMDDPVNVDASFQQHLVPHVLAAPQAPRYPFKLVSSRTEWDEIETIVDFIRELRGVERVHLVGWSTGAPRAGGYAALHPDKVARVLLYGPSQFFDRDGPPASIPEAGSPTLLQTREFLLDRRWRDHVHDGAQLEDPAVCDAFWRELMAIDEIGAGWGREGLGIMRAPNRMNFGWKASLAQIAAPTLYLLGEHDNYARRIESWRALAAPQRMFVRIAGCSHFMQFERARHLLYRATIGWLSDGAFMGHEAGEFAADTLGAMSARPA
;
A
#
# COMPACT_ATOMS: atom_id res chain seq x y z
N MET A 1 13.87 4.40 -10.99
CA MET A 1 13.94 3.15 -11.80
C MET A 1 13.29 3.41 -13.16
N PRO A 2 13.98 3.23 -14.30
CA PRO A 2 13.36 3.37 -15.62
C PRO A 2 12.28 2.29 -15.83
N HIS A 3 11.15 2.71 -16.41
CA HIS A 3 10.02 1.85 -16.75
C HIS A 3 9.38 2.34 -18.06
N VAL A 4 9.04 1.42 -18.96
CA VAL A 4 8.26 1.77 -20.16
C VAL A 4 6.78 1.77 -19.79
N SER A 5 6.18 2.95 -19.72
CA SER A 5 4.83 3.12 -19.20
C SER A 5 3.77 2.40 -20.05
N THR A 6 2.90 1.68 -19.40
CA THR A 6 1.67 1.09 -19.97
C THR A 6 0.42 1.91 -19.65
N VAL A 7 0.57 3.00 -18.88
CA VAL A 7 -0.50 3.96 -18.56
C VAL A 7 -0.85 4.76 -19.83
N GLU A 8 -2.14 4.82 -20.20
CA GLU A 8 -2.58 5.44 -21.46
C GLU A 8 -2.10 6.88 -21.65
N ALA A 9 -2.08 7.67 -20.56
CA ALA A 9 -1.69 9.08 -20.57
C ALA A 9 -0.25 9.34 -21.04
N ASN A 10 0.62 8.34 -20.95
CA ASN A 10 2.03 8.40 -21.35
C ASN A 10 2.56 7.04 -21.86
N ARG A 11 1.69 6.23 -22.46
CA ARG A 11 2.01 4.89 -22.97
C ARG A 11 3.23 4.91 -23.89
N GLY A 12 4.14 3.96 -23.68
CA GLY A 12 5.36 3.78 -24.47
C GLY A 12 6.50 4.75 -24.13
N GLN A 13 6.27 5.73 -23.25
CA GLN A 13 7.34 6.60 -22.76
C GLN A 13 8.15 5.92 -21.67
N THR A 14 9.46 6.10 -21.69
CA THR A 14 10.31 5.72 -20.55
C THR A 14 10.15 6.76 -19.45
N VAL A 15 9.67 6.32 -18.29
CA VAL A 15 9.43 7.15 -17.09
C VAL A 15 10.30 6.68 -15.93
N GLY A 16 10.53 7.55 -14.95
CA GLY A 16 11.28 7.23 -13.73
C GLY A 16 10.35 6.87 -12.57
N LEU A 17 10.20 5.60 -12.25
CA LEU A 17 9.52 5.21 -11.01
C LEU A 17 10.43 5.46 -9.81
N PHE A 18 9.89 6.09 -8.78
CA PHE A 18 10.60 6.29 -7.53
C PHE A 18 10.72 4.96 -6.78
N LEU A 19 11.95 4.53 -6.54
CA LEU A 19 12.29 3.33 -5.77
C LEU A 19 13.12 3.72 -4.55
N ARG A 20 12.76 3.20 -3.39
CA ARG A 20 13.44 3.39 -2.11
C ARG A 20 13.92 2.07 -1.56
N GLU A 21 15.16 2.05 -1.06
CA GLU A 21 15.78 0.91 -0.40
C GLU A 21 16.19 1.26 1.03
N ARG A 22 16.07 0.29 1.94
CA ARG A 22 16.70 0.29 3.25
C ARG A 22 17.28 -1.08 3.57
N MET A 23 18.56 -1.09 3.92
CA MET A 23 19.28 -2.26 4.43
C MET A 23 20.31 -1.82 5.46
N LEU A 24 20.73 -2.71 6.34
CA LEU A 24 21.89 -2.46 7.17
C LEU A 24 23.19 -2.73 6.39
N PRO A 25 24.30 -2.03 6.73
CA PRO A 25 25.60 -2.27 6.11
C PRO A 25 25.99 -3.74 6.14
N ALA A 26 26.78 -4.17 5.16
CA ALA A 26 27.34 -5.52 5.12
C ALA A 26 28.14 -5.80 6.40
N GLY A 27 28.00 -7.02 6.96
CA GLY A 27 28.68 -7.43 8.20
C GLY A 27 27.93 -7.15 9.50
N THR A 28 26.79 -6.42 9.47
CA THR A 28 26.00 -6.15 10.68
C THR A 28 25.11 -7.31 11.10
N HIS A 29 24.66 -8.14 10.18
CA HIS A 29 23.90 -9.37 10.40
C HIS A 29 24.32 -10.43 9.38
N GLY A 30 24.55 -11.65 9.84
CA GLY A 30 24.71 -12.92 9.14
C GLY A 30 25.17 -12.94 7.67
N ALA A 31 25.30 -14.14 7.13
CA ALA A 31 25.72 -14.36 5.75
C ALA A 31 24.65 -13.89 4.71
N LEU A 32 25.11 -13.37 3.58
CA LEU A 32 24.28 -13.15 2.40
C LEU A 32 23.86 -14.51 1.76
N PRO A 33 22.72 -14.61 1.06
CA PRO A 33 21.81 -13.53 0.71
C PRO A 33 20.79 -13.21 1.82
N ARG A 34 20.48 -11.92 2.02
CA ARG A 34 19.41 -11.47 2.91
C ARG A 34 18.06 -11.73 2.27
N PRO A 35 16.99 -12.03 3.06
CA PRO A 35 15.65 -12.07 2.50
C PRO A 35 15.25 -10.68 1.99
N VAL A 36 14.73 -10.64 0.76
CA VAL A 36 14.38 -9.40 0.07
C VAL A 36 12.88 -9.21 0.11
N VAL A 37 12.42 -8.02 0.51
CA VAL A 37 10.99 -7.68 0.59
C VAL A 37 10.67 -6.43 -0.18
N LEU A 38 9.60 -6.48 -0.99
CA LEU A 38 8.99 -5.34 -1.66
C LEU A 38 7.68 -4.99 -0.96
N MET A 39 7.58 -3.74 -0.48
CA MET A 39 6.41 -3.22 0.23
C MET A 39 5.57 -2.33 -0.69
N LEU A 40 4.29 -2.67 -0.88
CA LEU A 40 3.34 -2.04 -1.79
C LEU A 40 2.33 -1.19 -1.03
N HIS A 41 2.36 0.11 -1.26
CA HIS A 41 1.64 1.12 -0.50
C HIS A 41 0.12 1.16 -0.72
N GLY A 42 -0.59 1.79 0.20
CA GLY A 42 -2.03 2.03 0.13
C GLY A 42 -2.43 3.13 -0.87
N GLY A 43 -3.73 3.40 -0.96
CA GLY A 43 -4.29 4.36 -1.92
C GLY A 43 -4.12 5.82 -1.53
N PHE A 44 -3.82 6.10 -0.25
CA PHE A 44 -3.74 7.46 0.28
C PHE A 44 -2.42 7.71 1.03
N ALA A 45 -1.40 6.94 0.74
CA ALA A 45 -0.07 7.14 1.28
C ALA A 45 0.96 6.59 0.30
N PRO A 46 1.67 7.44 -0.44
CA PRO A 46 2.79 7.03 -1.26
C PRO A 46 3.86 6.28 -0.45
N SER A 47 4.71 5.56 -1.13
CA SER A 47 5.64 4.60 -0.54
C SER A 47 6.46 5.09 0.65
N ILE A 48 7.04 6.31 0.56
CA ILE A 48 7.82 6.90 1.65
C ILE A 48 6.96 7.10 2.89
N VAL A 49 5.78 7.70 2.72
CA VAL A 49 4.87 8.00 3.84
C VAL A 49 4.33 6.73 4.45
N ALA A 50 4.01 5.72 3.61
CA ALA A 50 3.46 4.45 4.07
C ALA A 50 4.46 3.62 4.88
N TYR A 51 5.75 3.61 4.47
CA TYR A 51 6.70 2.62 4.95
C TYR A 51 8.00 3.18 5.52
N ASP A 52 8.35 4.41 5.18
CA ASP A 52 9.60 5.04 5.63
C ASP A 52 9.35 6.43 6.23
N LEU A 53 8.26 6.58 7.00
CA LEU A 53 7.91 7.84 7.65
C LEU A 53 9.08 8.33 8.52
N ARG A 54 9.59 9.52 8.20
CA ARG A 54 10.74 10.15 8.90
C ARG A 54 10.28 10.86 10.16
N TYR A 55 9.75 10.06 11.08
CA TYR A 55 9.30 10.54 12.38
C TYR A 55 9.60 9.47 13.44
N ARG A 56 10.45 9.77 14.40
CA ARG A 56 10.86 8.87 15.49
C ARG A 56 11.18 7.44 14.97
N ASP A 57 10.55 6.42 15.52
CA ASP A 57 10.71 4.99 15.19
C ASP A 57 9.64 4.43 14.25
N PHE A 58 8.87 5.32 13.57
CA PHE A 58 7.75 4.92 12.70
C PHE A 58 8.16 4.43 11.31
N SER A 59 9.45 4.39 10.97
CA SER A 59 9.87 3.77 9.72
C SER A 59 9.76 2.25 9.79
N TYR A 60 8.76 1.70 9.13
CA TYR A 60 8.57 0.25 8.99
C TYR A 60 9.75 -0.39 8.27
N MET A 61 10.22 0.23 7.16
CA MET A 61 11.41 -0.23 6.44
C MET A 61 12.65 -0.31 7.36
N ALA A 62 12.85 0.67 8.23
CA ALA A 62 13.99 0.65 9.14
C ALA A 62 13.90 -0.48 10.17
N GLN A 63 12.70 -0.84 10.63
CA GLN A 63 12.51 -1.98 11.55
C GLN A 63 12.81 -3.31 10.84
N MET A 64 12.32 -3.48 9.61
CA MET A 64 12.60 -4.66 8.81
C MET A 64 14.09 -4.79 8.48
N ALA A 65 14.75 -3.67 8.13
CA ALA A 65 16.19 -3.64 7.87
C ALA A 65 17.01 -4.06 9.12
N ARG A 66 16.61 -3.58 10.32
CA ARG A 66 17.25 -4.00 11.59
C ARG A 66 17.06 -5.49 11.87
N ALA A 67 15.98 -6.10 11.37
CA ALA A 67 15.75 -7.53 11.46
C ALA A 67 16.51 -8.35 10.39
N GLY A 68 17.33 -7.70 9.56
CA GLY A 68 18.20 -8.38 8.59
C GLY A 68 17.65 -8.47 7.18
N PHE A 69 16.51 -7.84 6.89
CA PHE A 69 15.95 -7.80 5.54
C PHE A 69 16.61 -6.74 4.67
N ASP A 70 16.60 -6.99 3.37
CA ASP A 70 16.79 -5.95 2.35
C ASP A 70 15.41 -5.49 1.88
N VAL A 71 15.08 -4.22 2.16
CA VAL A 71 13.71 -3.71 2.11
C VAL A 71 13.56 -2.68 1.01
N PHE A 72 12.65 -2.95 0.08
CA PHE A 72 12.31 -2.04 -1.00
C PHE A 72 10.86 -1.57 -0.91
N THR A 73 10.62 -0.36 -1.37
CA THR A 73 9.28 0.17 -1.67
C THR A 73 9.37 1.14 -2.83
N PHE A 74 8.31 1.27 -3.60
CA PHE A 74 8.23 2.23 -4.70
C PHE A 74 6.87 2.92 -4.74
N SER A 75 6.80 4.11 -5.32
CA SER A 75 5.54 4.80 -5.58
C SER A 75 5.06 4.45 -6.99
N HIS A 76 3.82 4.03 -7.12
CA HIS A 76 3.17 3.81 -8.41
C HIS A 76 2.96 5.12 -9.17
N THR A 77 2.82 5.04 -10.50
CA THR A 77 2.35 6.18 -11.31
C THR A 77 1.08 6.79 -10.72
N GLY A 78 1.06 8.12 -10.65
CA GLY A 78 0.00 8.88 -10.00
C GLY A 78 0.27 9.21 -8.53
N TYR A 79 1.35 8.70 -7.94
CA TYR A 79 1.77 9.00 -6.56
C TYR A 79 3.18 9.61 -6.53
N ALA A 80 3.30 10.83 -6.01
CA ALA A 80 4.60 11.47 -5.85
C ALA A 80 5.56 10.61 -4.98
N PRO A 81 6.89 10.62 -5.32
CA PRO A 81 7.55 11.36 -6.38
C PRO A 81 7.64 10.59 -7.72
N SER A 82 6.87 9.54 -7.93
CA SER A 82 6.72 8.92 -9.26
C SER A 82 5.91 9.81 -10.21
N PRO A 83 5.94 9.56 -11.53
CA PRO A 83 5.23 10.39 -12.50
C PRO A 83 3.73 10.49 -12.22
N GLN A 84 3.18 11.70 -12.41
CA GLN A 84 1.77 12.00 -12.21
C GLN A 84 1.17 12.58 -13.51
N PRO A 85 1.16 11.83 -14.64
CA PRO A 85 0.75 12.36 -15.93
C PRO A 85 -0.69 12.87 -15.89
N ARG A 86 -0.93 14.08 -16.44
CA ARG A 86 -2.22 14.77 -16.48
C ARG A 86 -2.76 15.25 -15.10
N MET A 87 -2.07 14.96 -14.00
CA MET A 87 -2.57 15.29 -12.66
C MET A 87 -2.21 16.72 -12.19
N ASP A 88 -1.29 17.40 -12.88
CA ASP A 88 -0.86 18.75 -12.52
C ASP A 88 -1.83 19.85 -12.99
N ASP A 89 -2.78 19.51 -13.83
CA ASP A 89 -3.85 20.41 -14.25
C ASP A 89 -5.05 20.26 -13.31
N PRO A 90 -5.43 21.32 -12.55
CA PRO A 90 -6.52 21.24 -11.59
C PRO A 90 -7.89 20.97 -12.23
N VAL A 91 -8.05 21.23 -13.53
CA VAL A 91 -9.25 20.90 -14.30
C VAL A 91 -9.41 19.39 -14.46
N ASN A 92 -8.32 18.63 -14.40
CA ASN A 92 -8.30 17.17 -14.46
C ASN A 92 -8.62 16.48 -13.13
N VAL A 93 -9.00 17.25 -12.10
CA VAL A 93 -9.55 16.68 -10.85
C VAL A 93 -11.00 16.25 -11.08
N ASP A 94 -11.38 15.12 -10.50
CA ASP A 94 -12.75 14.62 -10.56
C ASP A 94 -13.74 15.67 -10.05
N ALA A 95 -14.84 15.85 -10.78
CA ALA A 95 -15.80 16.92 -10.55
C ALA A 95 -16.34 16.92 -9.10
N SER A 96 -16.48 15.75 -8.49
CA SER A 96 -16.91 15.61 -7.09
C SER A 96 -15.92 16.19 -6.07
N PHE A 97 -14.66 16.40 -6.48
CA PHE A 97 -13.61 16.96 -5.61
C PHE A 97 -13.21 18.39 -5.96
N GLN A 98 -13.60 18.92 -7.14
CA GLN A 98 -13.21 20.27 -7.56
C GLN A 98 -13.71 21.38 -6.60
N GLN A 99 -14.76 21.13 -5.83
CA GLN A 99 -15.22 22.03 -4.76
C GLN A 99 -14.13 22.39 -3.73
N HIS A 100 -13.12 21.51 -3.56
CA HIS A 100 -11.98 21.79 -2.69
C HIS A 100 -10.97 22.76 -3.30
N LEU A 101 -11.06 23.01 -4.61
CA LEU A 101 -10.19 23.89 -5.36
C LEU A 101 -10.82 25.26 -5.71
N VAL A 102 -12.15 25.38 -5.60
CA VAL A 102 -12.89 26.60 -5.89
C VAL A 102 -13.01 27.46 -4.61
N PRO A 103 -12.82 28.80 -4.65
CA PRO A 103 -12.40 29.61 -5.84
C PRO A 103 -10.88 29.83 -5.94
N HIS A 104 -10.04 29.23 -5.09
CA HIS A 104 -8.63 29.63 -4.92
C HIS A 104 -7.68 29.03 -5.99
N VAL A 105 -8.01 27.89 -6.59
CA VAL A 105 -7.24 27.26 -7.69
C VAL A 105 -8.02 27.29 -9.00
N LEU A 106 -9.33 27.06 -8.92
CA LEU A 106 -10.28 27.11 -10.03
C LEU A 106 -11.33 28.19 -9.75
N ALA A 107 -11.68 29.00 -10.76
CA ALA A 107 -12.77 29.98 -10.64
C ALA A 107 -14.14 29.30 -10.48
N ALA A 108 -14.35 28.18 -11.17
CA ALA A 108 -15.56 27.34 -11.11
C ALA A 108 -15.21 25.90 -11.53
N PRO A 109 -16.05 24.91 -11.18
CA PRO A 109 -15.90 23.54 -11.65
C PRO A 109 -15.94 23.48 -13.19
N GLN A 110 -15.10 22.61 -13.76
CA GLN A 110 -14.94 22.44 -15.22
C GLN A 110 -14.91 20.95 -15.58
N ALA A 111 -15.25 20.63 -16.82
CA ALA A 111 -15.05 19.28 -17.35
C ALA A 111 -13.55 18.98 -17.51
N PRO A 112 -13.10 17.74 -17.24
CA PRO A 112 -11.69 17.39 -17.34
C PRO A 112 -11.19 17.51 -18.79
N ARG A 113 -10.00 18.06 -18.97
CA ARG A 113 -9.32 18.08 -20.29
C ARG A 113 -8.81 16.71 -20.71
N TYR A 114 -8.50 15.84 -19.74
CA TYR A 114 -8.22 14.42 -19.92
C TYR A 114 -9.38 13.60 -19.34
N PRO A 115 -10.38 13.19 -20.15
CA PRO A 115 -11.65 12.67 -19.69
C PRO A 115 -11.60 11.16 -19.41
N PHE A 116 -10.48 10.64 -18.88
CA PHE A 116 -10.31 9.25 -18.54
C PHE A 116 -9.69 9.11 -17.15
N LYS A 117 -10.02 8.00 -16.48
CA LYS A 117 -9.28 7.55 -15.31
C LYS A 117 -7.83 7.22 -15.67
N LEU A 118 -6.93 7.22 -14.70
CA LEU A 118 -5.49 7.20 -14.98
C LEU A 118 -4.89 5.81 -15.02
N VAL A 119 -5.08 5.01 -13.98
CA VAL A 119 -4.37 3.74 -13.78
C VAL A 119 -5.33 2.57 -13.59
N SER A 120 -4.87 1.36 -13.89
CA SER A 120 -5.59 0.12 -13.66
C SER A 120 -4.72 -0.85 -12.87
N SER A 121 -5.31 -1.94 -12.35
CA SER A 121 -4.50 -3.01 -11.74
C SER A 121 -3.47 -3.57 -12.72
N ARG A 122 -3.79 -3.64 -14.02
CA ARG A 122 -2.83 -4.14 -15.01
C ARG A 122 -1.61 -3.24 -15.11
N THR A 123 -1.80 -1.92 -15.26
CA THR A 123 -0.67 -0.98 -15.33
C THR A 123 0.16 -0.98 -14.05
N GLU A 124 -0.48 -1.13 -12.88
CA GLU A 124 0.22 -1.24 -11.59
C GLU A 124 1.01 -2.56 -11.47
N TRP A 125 0.51 -3.68 -12.02
CA TRP A 125 1.28 -4.95 -12.04
C TRP A 125 2.45 -4.90 -13.00
N ASP A 126 2.34 -4.22 -14.15
CA ASP A 126 3.46 -4.01 -15.09
C ASP A 126 4.60 -3.20 -14.43
N GLU A 127 4.25 -2.21 -13.59
CA GLU A 127 5.23 -1.50 -12.77
C GLU A 127 5.88 -2.39 -11.70
N ILE A 128 5.08 -3.22 -11.00
CA ILE A 128 5.60 -4.18 -10.01
C ILE A 128 6.56 -5.16 -10.69
N GLU A 129 6.21 -5.65 -11.88
CA GLU A 129 7.07 -6.56 -12.66
C GLU A 129 8.43 -5.93 -12.94
N THR A 130 8.45 -4.69 -13.43
CA THR A 130 9.71 -3.95 -13.65
C THR A 130 10.56 -3.84 -12.38
N ILE A 131 9.93 -3.53 -11.25
CA ILE A 131 10.62 -3.37 -9.97
C ILE A 131 11.10 -4.73 -9.42
N VAL A 132 10.28 -5.78 -9.49
CA VAL A 132 10.64 -7.12 -9.02
C VAL A 132 11.79 -7.68 -9.83
N ASP A 133 11.77 -7.58 -11.15
CA ASP A 133 12.86 -8.09 -12.00
C ASP A 133 14.16 -7.33 -11.75
N PHE A 134 14.10 -5.99 -11.60
CA PHE A 134 15.27 -5.21 -11.20
C PHE A 134 15.84 -5.67 -9.84
N ILE A 135 14.99 -5.87 -8.84
CA ILE A 135 15.43 -6.29 -7.50
C ILE A 135 16.04 -7.70 -7.56
N ARG A 136 15.43 -8.62 -8.29
CA ARG A 136 15.93 -9.99 -8.46
C ARG A 136 17.31 -10.00 -9.11
N GLU A 137 17.50 -9.24 -10.17
CA GLU A 137 18.80 -9.07 -10.84
C GLU A 137 19.83 -8.43 -9.90
N LEU A 138 19.47 -7.32 -9.25
CA LEU A 138 20.35 -6.57 -8.34
C LEU A 138 20.86 -7.43 -7.17
N ARG A 139 20.05 -8.36 -6.68
CA ARG A 139 20.36 -9.19 -5.50
C ARG A 139 20.72 -10.63 -5.82
N GLY A 140 20.59 -11.06 -7.06
CA GLY A 140 20.82 -12.44 -7.44
C GLY A 140 19.85 -13.41 -6.76
N VAL A 141 18.59 -13.03 -6.54
CA VAL A 141 17.57 -13.85 -5.90
C VAL A 141 16.50 -14.28 -6.91
N GLU A 142 16.00 -15.50 -6.77
CA GLU A 142 14.93 -16.00 -7.64
C GLU A 142 13.56 -15.42 -7.26
N ARG A 143 13.31 -15.18 -5.97
CA ARG A 143 12.01 -14.76 -5.44
C ARG A 143 12.17 -13.64 -4.43
N VAL A 144 11.14 -12.78 -4.37
CA VAL A 144 11.02 -11.72 -3.36
C VAL A 144 9.80 -11.96 -2.47
N HIS A 145 9.82 -11.44 -1.26
CA HIS A 145 8.64 -11.36 -0.41
C HIS A 145 7.83 -10.12 -0.77
N LEU A 146 6.50 -10.20 -0.64
CA LEU A 146 5.61 -9.06 -0.85
C LEU A 146 4.86 -8.71 0.43
N VAL A 147 4.79 -7.41 0.73
CA VAL A 147 3.94 -6.85 1.78
C VAL A 147 3.00 -5.84 1.14
N GLY A 148 1.68 -6.02 1.32
CA GLY A 148 0.69 -5.12 0.75
C GLY A 148 -0.24 -4.52 1.80
N TRP A 149 -0.29 -3.18 1.87
CA TRP A 149 -1.21 -2.44 2.73
C TRP A 149 -2.39 -1.87 1.95
N SER A 150 -3.61 -2.03 2.47
CA SER A 150 -4.78 -1.39 1.86
C SER A 150 -4.94 -1.78 0.38
N THR A 151 -4.88 -0.82 -0.54
CA THR A 151 -4.85 -1.07 -1.99
C THR A 151 -3.55 -1.75 -2.45
N GLY A 152 -2.49 -1.74 -1.65
CA GLY A 152 -1.29 -2.54 -1.86
C GLY A 152 -1.56 -4.04 -1.75
N ALA A 153 -2.60 -4.46 -1.02
CA ALA A 153 -2.95 -5.87 -0.91
C ALA A 153 -3.48 -6.47 -2.24
N PRO A 154 -4.47 -5.90 -2.95
CA PRO A 154 -4.82 -6.39 -4.28
C PRO A 154 -3.70 -6.22 -5.32
N ARG A 155 -2.78 -5.27 -5.16
CA ARG A 155 -1.56 -5.18 -5.96
C ARG A 155 -0.66 -6.40 -5.73
N ALA A 156 -0.32 -6.68 -4.46
CA ALA A 156 0.52 -7.83 -4.07
C ALA A 156 -0.14 -9.17 -4.43
N GLY A 157 -1.41 -9.34 -4.09
CA GLY A 157 -2.15 -10.58 -4.34
C GLY A 157 -2.32 -10.88 -5.81
N GLY A 158 -2.72 -9.88 -6.62
CA GLY A 158 -2.86 -10.06 -8.06
C GLY A 158 -1.53 -10.35 -8.75
N TYR A 159 -0.46 -9.64 -8.36
CA TYR A 159 0.87 -9.92 -8.87
C TYR A 159 1.36 -11.32 -8.48
N ALA A 160 1.19 -11.73 -7.23
CA ALA A 160 1.58 -13.07 -6.76
C ALA A 160 0.83 -14.20 -7.46
N ALA A 161 -0.42 -13.97 -7.86
CA ALA A 161 -1.20 -14.92 -8.65
C ALA A 161 -0.69 -15.06 -10.09
N LEU A 162 -0.25 -13.93 -10.70
CA LEU A 162 0.27 -13.91 -12.07
C LEU A 162 1.71 -14.41 -12.18
N HIS A 163 2.51 -14.25 -11.12
CA HIS A 163 3.96 -14.54 -11.11
C HIS A 163 4.35 -15.41 -9.90
N PRO A 164 3.80 -16.62 -9.75
CA PRO A 164 4.06 -17.49 -8.59
C PRO A 164 5.53 -17.92 -8.47
N ASP A 165 6.27 -17.93 -9.58
CA ASP A 165 7.70 -18.23 -9.66
C ASP A 165 8.60 -17.12 -9.09
N LYS A 166 8.09 -15.88 -8.97
CA LYS A 166 8.85 -14.71 -8.50
C LYS A 166 8.54 -14.32 -7.05
N VAL A 167 7.53 -14.93 -6.42
CA VAL A 167 7.07 -14.56 -5.08
C VAL A 167 7.34 -15.68 -4.07
N ALA A 168 8.03 -15.35 -2.97
CA ALA A 168 8.38 -16.31 -1.93
C ALA A 168 7.28 -16.43 -0.85
N ARG A 169 6.87 -15.32 -0.26
CA ARG A 169 5.78 -15.22 0.73
C ARG A 169 5.06 -13.89 0.59
N VAL A 170 3.81 -13.84 1.02
CA VAL A 170 2.96 -12.66 0.96
C VAL A 170 2.44 -12.31 2.35
N LEU A 171 2.42 -11.01 2.68
CA LEU A 171 1.70 -10.46 3.81
C LEU A 171 0.74 -9.38 3.32
N LEU A 172 -0.55 -9.55 3.59
CA LEU A 172 -1.61 -8.61 3.26
C LEU A 172 -2.19 -8.04 4.55
N TYR A 173 -2.08 -6.73 4.79
CA TYR A 173 -2.64 -6.14 6.00
C TYR A 173 -3.57 -4.96 5.69
N GLY A 174 -4.65 -4.86 6.46
CA GLY A 174 -5.73 -3.92 6.21
C GLY A 174 -6.18 -3.90 4.74
N PRO A 175 -6.32 -5.05 4.04
CA PRO A 175 -6.49 -5.05 2.60
C PRO A 175 -7.75 -4.33 2.17
N SER A 176 -7.67 -3.56 1.08
CA SER A 176 -8.85 -3.04 0.42
C SER A 176 -9.60 -4.16 -0.31
N GLN A 177 -10.79 -3.86 -0.82
CA GLN A 177 -11.62 -4.83 -1.50
C GLN A 177 -10.91 -5.38 -2.76
N PHE A 178 -10.94 -6.71 -2.91
CA PHE A 178 -10.70 -7.38 -4.17
C PHE A 178 -12.05 -7.49 -4.89
N PHE A 179 -12.18 -6.82 -6.03
CA PHE A 179 -13.45 -6.79 -6.75
C PHE A 179 -13.73 -8.11 -7.49
N ASP A 180 -15.00 -8.50 -7.56
CA ASP A 180 -15.43 -9.65 -8.33
C ASP A 180 -15.26 -9.37 -9.83
N ARG A 181 -14.47 -10.22 -10.51
CA ARG A 181 -14.20 -10.18 -11.94
C ARG A 181 -13.86 -11.59 -12.41
N ASP A 182 -14.27 -11.93 -13.62
CA ASP A 182 -14.06 -13.26 -14.22
C ASP A 182 -12.59 -13.53 -14.59
N GLY A 183 -11.78 -12.48 -14.74
CA GLY A 183 -10.37 -12.61 -15.10
C GLY A 183 -9.56 -11.37 -14.73
N PRO A 184 -8.24 -11.39 -15.03
CA PRO A 184 -7.37 -10.23 -14.81
C PRO A 184 -7.93 -9.00 -15.53
N PRO A 185 -8.02 -7.85 -14.86
CA PRO A 185 -8.54 -6.64 -15.50
C PRO A 185 -7.65 -6.20 -16.65
N ALA A 186 -8.26 -5.86 -17.77
CA ALA A 186 -7.59 -5.24 -18.91
C ALA A 186 -7.38 -3.74 -18.64
N SER A 187 -6.34 -3.16 -19.25
CA SER A 187 -6.09 -1.72 -19.23
C SER A 187 -6.88 -1.06 -20.36
N ILE A 188 -8.20 -0.95 -20.20
CA ILE A 188 -9.10 -0.28 -21.15
C ILE A 188 -9.47 1.07 -20.54
N PRO A 189 -9.27 2.21 -21.25
CA PRO A 189 -9.64 3.53 -20.74
C PRO A 189 -11.11 3.59 -20.32
N GLU A 190 -11.37 4.04 -19.10
CA GLU A 190 -12.71 4.33 -18.59
C GLU A 190 -12.91 5.83 -18.50
N ALA A 191 -14.09 6.31 -18.88
CA ALA A 191 -14.46 7.71 -18.73
C ALA A 191 -14.37 8.15 -17.26
N GLY A 192 -13.94 9.40 -17.07
CA GLY A 192 -13.75 10.00 -15.74
C GLY A 192 -12.72 11.10 -15.78
N SER A 193 -11.93 11.20 -14.73
CA SER A 193 -10.81 12.12 -14.61
C SER A 193 -9.61 11.44 -13.96
N PRO A 194 -8.38 11.87 -14.23
CA PRO A 194 -7.19 11.15 -13.75
C PRO A 194 -6.93 11.34 -12.25
N THR A 195 -7.47 12.39 -11.62
CA THR A 195 -7.08 12.81 -10.26
C THR A 195 -8.25 12.79 -9.29
N LEU A 196 -8.04 12.15 -8.14
CA LEU A 196 -8.86 12.25 -6.93
C LEU A 196 -8.13 13.08 -5.89
N LEU A 197 -8.88 13.75 -5.00
CA LEU A 197 -8.31 14.51 -3.90
C LEU A 197 -8.72 13.94 -2.55
N GLN A 198 -7.85 14.13 -1.55
CA GLN A 198 -8.14 13.82 -0.15
C GLN A 198 -7.72 15.00 0.72
N THR A 199 -8.67 15.59 1.42
CA THR A 199 -8.37 16.65 2.38
C THR A 199 -7.73 16.09 3.63
N ARG A 200 -7.00 16.94 4.38
CA ARG A 200 -6.41 16.56 5.66
C ARG A 200 -7.46 16.06 6.65
N GLU A 201 -8.58 16.79 6.78
CA GLU A 201 -9.71 16.40 7.63
C GLU A 201 -10.23 15.01 7.28
N PHE A 202 -10.51 14.75 5.99
CA PHE A 202 -11.03 13.46 5.58
C PHE A 202 -10.05 12.32 5.89
N LEU A 203 -8.77 12.50 5.58
CA LEU A 203 -7.77 11.44 5.72
C LEU A 203 -7.38 11.19 7.18
N LEU A 204 -7.08 12.26 7.95
CA LEU A 204 -6.58 12.11 9.32
C LEU A 204 -7.72 11.98 10.35
N ASP A 205 -8.82 12.71 10.19
CA ASP A 205 -9.89 12.66 11.18
C ASP A 205 -10.85 11.52 10.85
N ARG A 206 -11.54 11.57 9.70
CA ARG A 206 -12.59 10.59 9.38
C ARG A 206 -12.10 9.19 9.04
N ARG A 207 -10.93 9.06 8.40
CA ARG A 207 -10.42 7.73 8.04
C ARG A 207 -9.46 7.12 9.04
N TRP A 208 -8.93 7.91 9.94
CA TRP A 208 -7.99 7.45 10.96
C TRP A 208 -8.50 7.71 12.38
N ARG A 209 -8.56 8.97 12.86
CA ARG A 209 -8.91 9.28 14.25
C ARG A 209 -10.29 8.81 14.67
N ASP A 210 -11.29 8.84 13.79
CA ASP A 210 -12.63 8.30 14.08
C ASP A 210 -12.62 6.77 14.35
N HIS A 211 -11.52 6.07 14.01
CA HIS A 211 -11.29 4.66 14.30
C HIS A 211 -10.30 4.42 15.46
N VAL A 212 -9.95 5.46 16.19
CA VAL A 212 -9.17 5.38 17.44
C VAL A 212 -10.15 5.38 18.60
N HIS A 213 -10.34 4.22 19.22
CA HIS A 213 -11.33 4.01 20.28
C HIS A 213 -10.75 4.09 21.69
N ASP A 214 -9.43 4.03 21.80
CA ASP A 214 -8.68 4.13 23.06
C ASP A 214 -7.47 5.04 22.86
N GLY A 215 -7.19 5.93 23.80
CA GLY A 215 -6.02 6.81 23.78
C GLY A 215 -4.70 6.05 23.71
N ALA A 216 -4.64 4.81 24.24
CA ALA A 216 -3.47 3.94 24.14
C ALA A 216 -3.25 3.38 22.72
N GLN A 217 -4.27 3.34 21.87
CA GLN A 217 -4.18 2.89 20.48
C GLN A 217 -3.24 3.81 19.68
N LEU A 218 -3.36 5.11 19.85
CA LEU A 218 -2.50 6.12 19.20
C LEU A 218 -1.42 6.59 20.19
N GLU A 219 -0.39 5.77 20.37
CA GLU A 219 0.68 5.98 21.34
C GLU A 219 1.36 7.36 21.22
N ASP A 220 1.44 7.89 20.00
CA ASP A 220 1.97 9.22 19.72
C ASP A 220 1.04 9.96 18.74
N PRO A 221 0.08 10.76 19.23
CA PRO A 221 -0.87 11.51 18.38
C PRO A 221 -0.22 12.43 17.35
N ALA A 222 1.02 12.90 17.59
CA ALA A 222 1.73 13.77 16.66
C ALA A 222 2.18 13.04 15.38
N VAL A 223 2.09 11.70 15.33
CA VAL A 223 2.33 10.93 14.11
C VAL A 223 1.39 11.32 12.97
N CYS A 224 0.14 11.70 13.29
CA CYS A 224 -0.82 12.17 12.29
C CYS A 224 -0.33 13.43 11.57
N ASP A 225 0.22 14.40 12.32
CA ASP A 225 0.76 15.62 11.75
C ASP A 225 2.09 15.37 11.01
N ALA A 226 2.91 14.44 11.50
CA ALA A 226 4.12 14.01 10.81
C ALA A 226 3.79 13.33 9.48
N PHE A 227 2.77 12.46 9.45
CA PHE A 227 2.26 11.81 8.25
C PHE A 227 1.81 12.84 7.20
N TRP A 228 0.97 13.81 7.60
CA TRP A 228 0.50 14.84 6.69
C TRP A 228 1.61 15.74 6.16
N ARG A 229 2.53 16.14 7.02
CA ARG A 229 3.70 16.96 6.64
C ARG A 229 4.57 16.26 5.60
N GLU A 230 4.83 14.94 5.75
CA GLU A 230 5.58 14.18 4.76
C GLU A 230 4.79 14.05 3.44
N LEU A 231 3.48 13.86 3.48
CA LEU A 231 2.65 13.87 2.27
C LEU A 231 2.79 15.16 1.48
N MET A 232 2.72 16.30 2.16
CA MET A 232 2.84 17.61 1.52
C MET A 232 4.26 17.91 1.05
N ALA A 233 5.27 17.38 1.75
CA ALA A 233 6.67 17.58 1.37
C ALA A 233 7.08 16.86 0.09
N ILE A 234 6.38 15.78 -0.30
CA ILE A 234 6.68 15.01 -1.51
C ILE A 234 5.83 15.39 -2.72
N ASP A 235 4.78 16.19 -2.54
CA ASP A 235 3.86 16.65 -3.59
C ASP A 235 3.63 18.16 -3.48
N GLU A 236 4.54 18.96 -4.05
CA GLU A 236 4.50 20.42 -4.01
C GLU A 236 3.22 21.01 -4.62
N ILE A 237 2.70 20.38 -5.68
CA ILE A 237 1.47 20.84 -6.34
C ILE A 237 0.28 20.61 -5.40
N GLY A 238 0.18 19.41 -4.81
CA GLY A 238 -0.85 19.11 -3.82
C GLY A 238 -0.75 20.01 -2.59
N ALA A 239 0.47 20.32 -2.13
CA ALA A 239 0.69 21.27 -1.05
C ALA A 239 0.16 22.68 -1.40
N GLY A 240 0.32 23.11 -2.64
CA GLY A 240 -0.16 24.41 -3.12
C GLY A 240 -1.68 24.48 -3.40
N TRP A 241 -2.35 23.33 -3.56
CA TRP A 241 -3.79 23.32 -3.89
C TRP A 241 -4.73 23.40 -2.68
N GLY A 242 -4.23 23.10 -1.50
CA GLY A 242 -5.04 23.08 -0.29
C GLY A 242 -5.43 24.49 0.19
N ARG A 243 -6.63 24.61 0.75
CA ARG A 243 -7.08 25.85 1.39
C ARG A 243 -6.22 26.16 2.61
N GLU A 244 -6.04 27.46 2.90
CA GLU A 244 -5.37 27.95 4.12
C GLU A 244 -3.95 27.39 4.33
N GLY A 245 -3.27 26.98 3.25
CA GLY A 245 -1.94 26.41 3.33
C GLY A 245 -1.87 24.98 3.92
N LEU A 246 -3.02 24.32 4.10
CA LEU A 246 -3.07 22.95 4.63
C LEU A 246 -2.65 21.88 3.61
N GLY A 247 -2.63 22.23 2.31
CA GLY A 247 -2.40 21.28 1.23
C GLY A 247 -3.58 20.32 1.02
N ILE A 248 -3.46 19.52 -0.04
CA ILE A 248 -4.43 18.45 -0.34
C ILE A 248 -3.67 17.28 -0.99
N MET A 249 -3.99 16.07 -0.60
CA MET A 249 -3.38 14.89 -1.20
C MET A 249 -4.01 14.61 -2.56
N ARG A 250 -3.16 14.42 -3.58
CA ARG A 250 -3.56 13.97 -4.91
C ARG A 250 -3.34 12.46 -5.04
N ALA A 251 -4.31 11.75 -5.60
CA ALA A 251 -4.21 10.32 -5.88
C ALA A 251 -4.77 10.02 -7.27
N PRO A 252 -4.24 9.00 -7.98
CA PRO A 252 -4.75 8.63 -9.29
C PRO A 252 -6.15 8.03 -9.16
N ASN A 253 -7.04 8.40 -10.07
CA ASN A 253 -8.31 7.72 -10.23
C ASN A 253 -8.07 6.38 -10.94
N ARG A 254 -8.64 5.30 -10.40
CA ARG A 254 -8.37 3.94 -10.84
C ARG A 254 -9.54 3.35 -11.60
N MET A 255 -9.23 2.65 -12.68
CA MET A 255 -10.17 1.83 -13.44
C MET A 255 -9.83 0.36 -13.26
N ASN A 256 -10.82 -0.52 -13.38
CA ASN A 256 -10.61 -1.98 -13.37
C ASN A 256 -9.69 -2.45 -12.25
N PHE A 257 -9.93 -1.97 -11.01
CA PHE A 257 -9.05 -2.21 -9.89
C PHE A 257 -9.39 -3.50 -9.15
N GLY A 258 -8.34 -4.28 -8.82
CA GLY A 258 -8.46 -5.52 -8.07
C GLY A 258 -9.02 -6.69 -8.90
N TRP A 259 -8.82 -7.89 -8.42
CA TRP A 259 -9.28 -9.12 -9.05
C TRP A 259 -9.43 -10.21 -7.98
N LYS A 260 -10.66 -10.47 -7.52
CA LYS A 260 -10.94 -11.38 -6.40
C LYS A 260 -10.55 -12.82 -6.70
N ALA A 261 -10.76 -13.29 -7.93
CA ALA A 261 -10.39 -14.64 -8.32
C ALA A 261 -8.88 -14.90 -8.26
N SER A 262 -8.02 -13.86 -8.22
CA SER A 262 -6.57 -14.00 -8.00
C SER A 262 -6.25 -14.64 -6.64
N LEU A 263 -7.08 -14.41 -5.62
CA LEU A 263 -6.87 -14.95 -4.27
C LEU A 263 -6.84 -16.48 -4.25
N ALA A 264 -7.62 -17.13 -5.13
CA ALA A 264 -7.62 -18.57 -5.29
C ALA A 264 -6.38 -19.10 -6.08
N GLN A 265 -5.62 -18.22 -6.71
CA GLN A 265 -4.47 -18.56 -7.55
C GLN A 265 -3.12 -18.24 -6.88
N ILE A 266 -3.13 -17.62 -5.71
CA ILE A 266 -1.90 -17.34 -4.97
C ILE A 266 -1.30 -18.64 -4.48
N ALA A 267 -0.13 -19.00 -5.00
CA ALA A 267 0.63 -20.19 -4.60
C ALA A 267 1.57 -19.93 -3.41
N ALA A 268 1.95 -18.68 -3.18
CA ALA A 268 2.86 -18.31 -2.11
C ALA A 268 2.17 -18.39 -0.73
N PRO A 269 2.87 -18.84 0.33
CA PRO A 269 2.38 -18.76 1.71
C PRO A 269 1.92 -17.34 2.05
N THR A 270 0.71 -17.19 2.60
CA THR A 270 0.09 -15.88 2.79
C THR A 270 -0.41 -15.64 4.22
N LEU A 271 0.09 -14.58 4.86
CA LEU A 271 -0.44 -14.03 6.11
C LEU A 271 -1.40 -12.86 5.80
N TYR A 272 -2.59 -12.92 6.39
CA TYR A 272 -3.65 -11.93 6.22
C TYR A 272 -3.98 -11.28 7.57
N LEU A 273 -3.70 -9.98 7.72
CA LEU A 273 -3.90 -9.25 8.98
C LEU A 273 -5.04 -8.23 8.86
N LEU A 274 -5.90 -8.18 9.86
CA LEU A 274 -6.93 -7.14 10.01
C LEU A 274 -6.87 -6.49 11.39
N GLY A 275 -7.04 -5.17 11.40
CA GLY A 275 -7.30 -4.43 12.63
C GLY A 275 -8.73 -4.63 13.13
N GLU A 276 -8.92 -4.63 14.43
CA GLU A 276 -10.24 -4.77 15.07
C GLU A 276 -11.22 -3.67 14.62
N HIS A 277 -10.72 -2.45 14.47
CA HIS A 277 -11.49 -1.27 14.09
C HIS A 277 -11.44 -0.97 12.58
N ASP A 278 -10.88 -1.89 11.78
CA ASP A 278 -10.95 -1.82 10.33
C ASP A 278 -12.28 -2.42 9.82
N ASN A 279 -12.76 -2.02 8.63
CA ASN A 279 -14.02 -2.52 8.08
C ASN A 279 -13.94 -4.05 7.80
N TYR A 280 -14.28 -4.82 8.82
CA TYR A 280 -14.12 -6.27 8.86
C TYR A 280 -15.04 -7.02 7.88
N ALA A 281 -16.30 -6.61 7.76
CA ALA A 281 -17.31 -7.37 7.04
C ALA A 281 -16.97 -7.59 5.55
N ARG A 282 -16.44 -6.57 4.87
CA ARG A 282 -16.06 -6.65 3.46
C ARG A 282 -14.72 -7.34 3.23
N ARG A 283 -13.86 -7.41 4.24
CA ARG A 283 -12.48 -7.90 4.12
C ARG A 283 -12.34 -9.37 4.45
N ILE A 284 -13.22 -9.90 5.29
CA ILE A 284 -13.27 -11.34 5.59
C ILE A 284 -13.66 -12.17 4.35
N GLU A 285 -14.44 -11.62 3.44
CA GLU A 285 -14.78 -12.30 2.18
C GLU A 285 -13.53 -12.56 1.32
N SER A 286 -12.57 -11.62 1.31
CA SER A 286 -11.30 -11.79 0.61
C SER A 286 -10.45 -12.89 1.27
N TRP A 287 -10.44 -12.96 2.61
CA TRP A 287 -9.80 -14.07 3.31
C TRP A 287 -10.41 -15.43 2.95
N ARG A 288 -11.75 -15.52 2.90
CA ARG A 288 -12.43 -16.77 2.53
C ARG A 288 -12.14 -17.22 1.10
N ALA A 289 -11.87 -16.28 0.19
CA ALA A 289 -11.50 -16.57 -1.19
C ALA A 289 -10.02 -16.94 -1.36
N LEU A 290 -9.16 -16.66 -0.38
CA LEU A 290 -7.74 -16.99 -0.42
C LEU A 290 -7.56 -18.51 -0.29
N ALA A 291 -6.87 -19.13 -1.25
CA ALA A 291 -6.64 -20.57 -1.29
C ALA A 291 -5.15 -20.96 -1.26
N ALA A 292 -4.29 -20.07 -0.78
CA ALA A 292 -2.86 -20.36 -0.62
C ALA A 292 -2.64 -21.64 0.21
N PRO A 293 -1.69 -22.52 -0.19
CA PRO A 293 -1.45 -23.80 0.48
C PRO A 293 -1.11 -23.65 1.97
N GLN A 294 -0.37 -22.61 2.33
CA GLN A 294 -0.12 -22.19 3.70
C GLN A 294 -0.73 -20.79 3.87
N ARG A 295 -1.74 -20.69 4.72
CA ARG A 295 -2.42 -19.41 4.96
C ARG A 295 -2.78 -19.22 6.43
N MET A 296 -2.61 -18.00 6.89
CA MET A 296 -2.93 -17.61 8.25
C MET A 296 -3.69 -16.30 8.27
N PHE A 297 -4.75 -16.23 9.07
CA PHE A 297 -5.51 -15.02 9.35
C PHE A 297 -5.30 -14.60 10.81
N VAL A 298 -5.05 -13.30 11.02
CA VAL A 298 -5.00 -12.74 12.37
C VAL A 298 -5.77 -11.43 12.43
N ARG A 299 -6.75 -11.37 13.36
CA ARG A 299 -7.39 -10.12 13.76
C ARG A 299 -6.65 -9.54 14.96
N ILE A 300 -6.09 -8.35 14.83
CA ILE A 300 -5.32 -7.66 15.86
C ILE A 300 -6.25 -6.71 16.62
N ALA A 301 -6.33 -6.88 17.95
CA ALA A 301 -7.12 -6.03 18.82
C ALA A 301 -6.57 -4.60 18.91
N GLY A 302 -7.46 -3.63 19.20
CA GLY A 302 -7.11 -2.26 19.51
C GLY A 302 -6.36 -1.53 18.40
N CYS A 303 -6.66 -1.81 17.12
CA CYS A 303 -6.07 -1.06 16.02
C CYS A 303 -7.02 -0.88 14.83
N SER A 304 -6.77 0.18 14.06
CA SER A 304 -7.52 0.56 12.87
C SER A 304 -6.85 0.11 11.58
N HIS A 305 -7.28 0.71 10.47
CA HIS A 305 -6.67 0.57 9.16
C HIS A 305 -5.21 1.06 9.09
N PHE A 306 -4.82 1.97 9.98
CA PHE A 306 -3.52 2.63 10.04
C PHE A 306 -2.58 1.97 11.07
N MET A 307 -2.71 0.67 11.29
CA MET A 307 -2.00 -0.08 12.34
C MET A 307 -0.47 0.13 12.34
N GLN A 308 0.16 0.44 11.20
CA GLN A 308 1.60 0.71 11.12
C GLN A 308 2.02 2.04 11.77
N PHE A 309 1.05 2.91 12.07
CA PHE A 309 1.27 4.20 12.76
C PHE A 309 0.65 4.24 14.15
N GLU A 310 0.07 3.14 14.59
CA GLU A 310 -0.54 2.96 15.90
C GLU A 310 0.36 2.09 16.81
N ARG A 311 -0.04 1.88 18.05
CA ARG A 311 0.65 0.97 18.98
C ARG A 311 0.80 -0.43 18.40
N ALA A 312 -0.19 -0.89 17.65
CA ALA A 312 -0.18 -2.18 16.96
C ALA A 312 0.97 -2.37 15.96
N ARG A 313 1.69 -1.28 15.59
CA ARG A 313 2.87 -1.38 14.69
C ARG A 313 3.90 -2.38 15.19
N HIS A 314 4.10 -2.46 16.51
CA HIS A 314 5.07 -3.40 17.10
C HIS A 314 4.69 -4.85 16.81
N LEU A 315 3.39 -5.15 16.89
CA LEU A 315 2.89 -6.49 16.58
C LEU A 315 2.92 -6.77 15.07
N LEU A 316 2.56 -5.78 14.25
CA LEU A 316 2.66 -5.86 12.80
C LEU A 316 4.10 -6.14 12.36
N TYR A 317 5.10 -5.45 12.92
CA TYR A 317 6.52 -5.68 12.61
C TYR A 317 6.95 -7.10 13.00
N ARG A 318 6.58 -7.57 14.18
CA ARG A 318 6.87 -8.94 14.63
C ARG A 318 6.21 -9.98 13.73
N ALA A 319 4.95 -9.77 13.35
CA ALA A 319 4.21 -10.65 12.45
C ALA A 319 4.90 -10.73 11.07
N THR A 320 5.33 -9.57 10.54
CA THR A 320 6.00 -9.51 9.24
C THR A 320 7.36 -10.21 9.30
N ILE A 321 8.17 -9.91 10.31
CA ILE A 321 9.49 -10.53 10.46
C ILE A 321 9.33 -12.06 10.57
N GLY A 322 8.52 -12.57 11.50
CA GLY A 322 8.34 -14.00 11.70
C GLY A 322 7.76 -14.70 10.46
N TRP A 323 6.73 -14.10 9.84
CA TRP A 323 6.14 -14.69 8.66
C TRP A 323 7.11 -14.75 7.46
N LEU A 324 7.83 -13.68 7.20
CA LEU A 324 8.72 -13.63 6.04
C LEU A 324 10.01 -14.43 6.26
N SER A 325 10.54 -14.53 7.50
CA SER A 325 11.70 -15.36 7.83
C SER A 325 11.32 -16.84 7.91
N ASP A 326 10.37 -17.18 8.78
CA ASP A 326 10.16 -18.55 9.25
C ASP A 326 8.88 -19.18 8.70
N GLY A 327 7.99 -18.39 8.09
CA GLY A 327 6.66 -18.82 7.66
C GLY A 327 5.69 -18.98 8.82
N ALA A 328 5.99 -18.35 9.96
CA ALA A 328 5.20 -18.46 11.19
C ALA A 328 5.01 -17.11 11.88
N PHE A 329 3.94 -16.97 12.65
CA PHE A 329 3.75 -15.88 13.57
C PHE A 329 3.30 -16.41 14.94
N MET A 330 4.01 -16.04 16.01
CA MET A 330 3.76 -16.50 17.38
C MET A 330 3.67 -18.03 17.51
N GLY A 331 4.50 -18.77 16.76
CA GLY A 331 4.54 -20.22 16.75
C GLY A 331 3.47 -20.91 15.90
N HIS A 332 2.64 -20.17 15.17
CA HIS A 332 1.61 -20.69 14.28
C HIS A 332 2.00 -20.46 12.81
N GLU A 333 1.81 -21.48 11.99
CA GLU A 333 2.11 -21.46 10.53
C GLU A 333 0.84 -21.35 9.67
N ALA A 334 -0.33 -21.66 10.22
CA ALA A 334 -1.61 -21.61 9.52
C ALA A 334 -2.77 -21.51 10.52
N GLY A 335 -3.96 -21.14 10.03
CA GLY A 335 -5.18 -21.07 10.83
C GLY A 335 -5.76 -19.67 10.97
N GLU A 336 -6.79 -19.54 11.81
CA GLU A 336 -7.47 -18.27 12.08
C GLU A 336 -7.37 -17.91 13.57
N PHE A 337 -6.88 -16.72 13.85
CA PHE A 337 -6.59 -16.26 15.19
C PHE A 337 -7.10 -14.83 15.45
N ALA A 338 -7.33 -14.55 16.73
CA ALA A 338 -7.35 -13.21 17.28
C ALA A 338 -6.08 -13.02 18.13
N ALA A 339 -5.43 -11.88 17.96
CA ALA A 339 -4.29 -11.45 18.77
C ALA A 339 -4.75 -10.28 19.65
N ASP A 340 -4.45 -10.32 20.94
CA ASP A 340 -4.63 -9.17 21.82
C ASP A 340 -3.58 -8.08 21.54
N THR A 341 -3.64 -6.97 22.26
CA THR A 341 -2.72 -5.83 22.09
C THR A 341 -1.26 -6.14 22.46
N LEU A 342 -1.00 -7.25 23.14
CA LEU A 342 0.33 -7.73 23.51
C LEU A 342 0.81 -8.88 22.60
N GLY A 343 -0.08 -9.41 21.77
CA GLY A 343 0.19 -10.48 20.81
C GLY A 343 -0.13 -11.88 21.33
N ALA A 344 -0.83 -12.03 22.46
CA ALA A 344 -1.32 -13.35 22.87
C ALA A 344 -2.40 -13.80 21.87
N MET A 345 -2.20 -15.00 21.32
CA MET A 345 -3.03 -15.56 20.27
C MET A 345 -4.11 -16.46 20.84
N SER A 346 -5.33 -16.31 20.35
CA SER A 346 -6.43 -17.25 20.60
C SER A 346 -7.02 -17.72 19.28
N ALA A 347 -7.29 -19.03 19.18
CA ALA A 347 -7.98 -19.56 18.00
C ALA A 347 -9.35 -18.90 17.87
N ARG A 348 -9.72 -18.52 16.67
CA ARG A 348 -11.07 -18.02 16.40
C ARG A 348 -12.00 -19.21 16.17
N PRO A 349 -13.20 -19.20 16.77
CA PRO A 349 -14.22 -20.16 16.38
C PRO A 349 -14.55 -19.97 14.89
N ALA A 350 -14.72 -21.11 14.20
CA ALA A 350 -14.99 -21.18 12.77
C ALA A 350 -16.26 -20.41 12.36
#